data_ef48c7ea775876ba2a6c1d7d7f5e1293
#
_entry.id   ef48c7ea775876ba2a6c1d7d7f5e1293
#
_cell.length_a   1.000
_cell.length_b   1.000
_cell.length_c   1.000
_cell.angle_alpha   90.00
_cell.angle_beta   90.00
_cell.angle_gamma   90.00
#
_symmetry.space_group_name_H-M   'P 1'
#
loop_
_entity.id
_entity.type
_entity.pdbx_description
1 polymer ?
#
loop_
_entity_poly.entity_id
_entity_poly.type
_entity_poly.pdbx_seq_one_letter_code
_entity_poly.pdbx_strand_id
1 'polypeptide(L)'
;MKVYLFNPGHDIALAAHQKYVTLPHAARQLQTDLAFLPALWATEESYILVEDKNHVKVPTYLKQYTSHVNFIGFNDLANHIKEDIEFIPWGWDLALRQQLIDKTQGLIEDYLPSEKQLEGIRNISGRGWSALHLLPRLTSSVDKTIGEVEIFDNYTSLTQYLQPEENDLAYQYVLKAPWSSSGRGLRFVDMNHEGISTHLKGWIKNVIDKQKYITAEPYYSKVCDFGMEFYAHKDGTIDYLGLSVFNTTNGAYTGNVLADETQKEKILSRYVSTPCLKNIRDIIKNIMSSALKDVYTGPFGVDMMILNNGYIHPCVELNLRQTMGHVALALTQKVEVPRVMRMSFQAGHYSMHINSLPSLSKEQ
;
A
#
# COMPACT_ATOMS: atom_id res chain seq x y z
N MET A 1 0.01 -23.54 12.42
CA MET A 1 -0.38 -22.37 13.27
C MET A 1 -0.19 -21.10 12.45
N LYS A 2 -1.20 -20.19 12.39
CA LYS A 2 -1.07 -18.90 11.68
C LYS A 2 -0.81 -17.76 12.65
N VAL A 3 0.17 -16.93 12.35
CA VAL A 3 0.59 -15.79 13.17
C VAL A 3 0.56 -14.53 12.29
N TYR A 4 -0.37 -13.65 12.57
CA TYR A 4 -0.53 -12.39 11.88
C TYR A 4 0.14 -11.26 12.65
N LEU A 5 0.62 -10.24 11.95
CA LEU A 5 1.12 -9.03 12.61
C LEU A 5 0.93 -7.78 11.74
N PHE A 6 0.77 -6.64 12.39
CA PHE A 6 0.66 -5.33 11.77
C PHE A 6 1.98 -4.58 11.89
N ASN A 7 2.75 -4.51 10.81
CA ASN A 7 4.01 -3.77 10.71
C ASN A 7 3.94 -2.65 9.66
N PRO A 8 3.22 -1.54 9.93
CA PRO A 8 2.98 -0.46 8.97
C PRO A 8 4.23 0.33 8.61
N GLY A 9 5.34 0.11 9.30
CA GLY A 9 6.66 0.64 8.96
C GLY A 9 7.36 -0.07 7.80
N HIS A 10 6.72 -1.07 7.20
CA HIS A 10 7.25 -1.91 6.12
C HIS A 10 7.88 -1.10 4.97
N ASP A 11 7.20 -0.09 4.42
CA ASP A 11 7.74 0.70 3.31
C ASP A 11 9.01 1.49 3.70
N ILE A 12 9.13 1.89 4.98
CA ILE A 12 10.33 2.53 5.53
C ILE A 12 11.46 1.51 5.62
N ALA A 13 11.14 0.28 6.03
CA ALA A 13 12.12 -0.81 6.10
C ALA A 13 12.60 -1.22 4.70
N LEU A 14 11.71 -1.27 3.70
CA LEU A 14 12.09 -1.50 2.28
C LEU A 14 13.02 -0.40 1.77
N ALA A 15 12.73 0.88 2.08
CA ALA A 15 13.59 2.00 1.70
C ALA A 15 14.98 1.91 2.33
N ALA A 16 15.06 1.57 3.61
CA ALA A 16 16.31 1.44 4.36
C ALA A 16 17.13 0.21 3.95
N HIS A 17 16.46 -0.89 3.62
CA HIS A 17 17.04 -2.19 3.25
C HIS A 17 18.13 -2.67 4.22
N GLN A 18 17.82 -2.66 5.50
CA GLN A 18 18.72 -3.06 6.58
C GLN A 18 18.05 -4.04 7.53
N LYS A 19 18.85 -4.92 8.16
CA LYS A 19 18.37 -5.88 9.18
C LYS A 19 17.85 -5.18 10.43
N TYR A 20 18.39 -4.00 10.74
CA TYR A 20 18.02 -3.21 11.90
C TYR A 20 17.59 -1.82 11.45
N VAL A 21 16.31 -1.51 11.63
CA VAL A 21 15.71 -0.24 11.24
C VAL A 21 15.04 0.39 12.44
N THR A 22 15.40 1.63 12.76
CA THR A 22 14.68 2.42 13.75
C THR A 22 13.54 3.16 13.09
N LEU A 23 12.31 2.71 13.32
CA LEU A 23 11.13 3.37 12.78
C LEU A 23 10.90 4.73 13.46
N PRO A 24 10.43 5.75 12.72
CA PRO A 24 9.96 7.02 13.29
C PRO A 24 8.87 6.80 14.34
N HIS A 25 8.78 7.71 15.31
CA HIS A 25 7.78 7.66 16.39
C HIS A 25 6.35 7.46 15.83
N ALA A 26 5.96 8.21 14.82
CA ALA A 26 4.63 8.11 14.22
C ALA A 26 4.32 6.72 13.63
N ALA A 27 5.32 6.02 13.06
CA ALA A 27 5.12 4.65 12.54
C ALA A 27 4.97 3.64 13.68
N ARG A 28 5.76 3.77 14.76
CA ARG A 28 5.63 2.94 15.95
C ARG A 28 4.30 3.17 16.66
N GLN A 29 3.87 4.44 16.76
CA GLN A 29 2.58 4.79 17.34
C GLN A 29 1.43 4.18 16.53
N LEU A 30 1.47 4.28 15.20
CA LEU A 30 0.48 3.64 14.30
C LEU A 30 0.43 2.13 14.52
N GLN A 31 1.59 1.48 14.61
CA GLN A 31 1.69 0.03 14.87
C GLN A 31 1.05 -0.35 16.20
N THR A 32 1.31 0.40 17.26
CA THR A 32 0.76 0.15 18.60
C THR A 32 -0.75 0.38 18.63
N ASP A 33 -1.21 1.51 18.14
CA ASP A 33 -2.63 1.89 18.23
C ASP A 33 -3.55 0.99 17.40
N LEU A 34 -3.05 0.47 16.26
CA LEU A 34 -3.82 -0.36 15.35
C LEU A 34 -3.34 -1.82 15.29
N ALA A 35 -2.61 -2.28 16.29
CA ALA A 35 -2.09 -3.65 16.38
C ALA A 35 -3.17 -4.74 16.24
N PHE A 36 -4.43 -4.41 16.53
CA PHE A 36 -5.58 -5.31 16.40
C PHE A 36 -6.04 -5.56 14.96
N LEU A 37 -5.65 -4.73 13.99
CA LEU A 37 -6.18 -4.78 12.62
C LEU A 37 -6.16 -6.19 12.00
N PRO A 38 -5.09 -6.99 12.13
CA PRO A 38 -5.05 -8.33 11.55
C PRO A 38 -6.18 -9.25 12.04
N ALA A 39 -6.70 -9.04 13.24
CA ALA A 39 -7.82 -9.81 13.75
C ALA A 39 -9.11 -9.67 12.92
N LEU A 40 -9.22 -8.62 12.08
CA LEU A 40 -10.40 -8.41 11.23
C LEU A 40 -10.48 -9.39 10.06
N TRP A 41 -9.37 -9.99 9.63
CA TRP A 41 -9.29 -10.95 8.53
C TRP A 41 -8.58 -12.26 8.89
N ALA A 42 -8.03 -12.38 10.09
CA ALA A 42 -7.40 -13.61 10.54
C ALA A 42 -8.43 -14.75 10.63
N THR A 43 -7.97 -15.95 10.36
CA THR A 43 -8.79 -17.17 10.50
C THR A 43 -8.97 -17.54 11.98
N GLU A 44 -9.97 -18.37 12.28
CA GLU A 44 -10.18 -18.90 13.64
C GLU A 44 -8.91 -19.59 14.17
N GLU A 45 -8.73 -19.55 15.50
CA GLU A 45 -7.58 -20.13 16.21
C GLU A 45 -6.21 -19.57 15.82
N SER A 46 -6.19 -18.40 15.16
CA SER A 46 -4.95 -17.69 14.82
C SER A 46 -4.42 -16.84 15.95
N TYR A 47 -3.16 -16.47 15.84
CA TYR A 47 -2.49 -15.56 16.76
C TYR A 47 -2.21 -14.21 16.10
N ILE A 48 -2.39 -13.14 16.84
CA ILE A 48 -1.98 -11.79 16.47
C ILE A 48 -0.77 -11.43 17.31
N LEU A 49 0.39 -11.33 16.65
CA LEU A 49 1.65 -10.95 17.29
C LEU A 49 1.71 -9.45 17.48
N VAL A 50 1.91 -9.02 18.71
CA VAL A 50 1.95 -7.61 19.13
C VAL A 50 3.15 -7.36 20.05
N GLU A 51 3.57 -6.10 20.17
CA GLU A 51 4.65 -5.74 21.10
C GLU A 51 4.26 -6.02 22.56
N ASP A 52 3.07 -5.61 22.96
CA ASP A 52 2.52 -5.85 24.29
C ASP A 52 1.04 -6.21 24.24
N LYS A 53 0.73 -7.48 24.52
CA LYS A 53 -0.65 -8.00 24.49
C LYS A 53 -1.58 -7.34 25.51
N ASN A 54 -1.05 -6.80 26.61
CA ASN A 54 -1.84 -6.17 27.66
C ASN A 54 -2.29 -4.74 27.30
N HIS A 55 -1.66 -4.14 26.30
CA HIS A 55 -1.94 -2.78 25.86
C HIS A 55 -2.70 -2.71 24.52
N VAL A 56 -3.13 -3.83 23.97
CA VAL A 56 -3.94 -3.85 22.73
C VAL A 56 -5.31 -3.24 23.01
N LYS A 57 -5.63 -2.16 22.27
CA LYS A 57 -6.91 -1.45 22.38
C LYS A 57 -7.78 -1.74 21.16
N VAL A 58 -8.69 -2.69 21.30
CA VAL A 58 -9.70 -2.95 20.26
C VAL A 58 -10.89 -2.02 20.50
N PRO A 59 -11.32 -1.22 19.49
CA PRO A 59 -12.54 -0.41 19.59
C PRO A 59 -13.76 -1.26 19.95
N THR A 60 -14.62 -0.77 20.81
CA THR A 60 -15.75 -1.56 21.36
C THR A 60 -16.63 -2.14 20.26
N TYR A 61 -16.90 -1.37 19.19
CA TYR A 61 -17.70 -1.81 18.05
C TYR A 61 -17.04 -2.89 17.17
N LEU A 62 -15.73 -3.14 17.35
CA LEU A 62 -14.99 -4.19 16.63
C LEU A 62 -14.74 -5.43 17.50
N LYS A 63 -14.96 -5.38 18.80
CA LYS A 63 -14.65 -6.51 19.70
C LYS A 63 -15.29 -7.83 19.27
N GLN A 64 -16.53 -7.79 18.80
CA GLN A 64 -17.22 -8.99 18.30
C GLN A 64 -16.54 -9.65 17.10
N TYR A 65 -15.77 -8.87 16.29
CA TYR A 65 -15.05 -9.35 15.10
C TYR A 65 -13.61 -9.75 15.38
N THR A 66 -13.16 -9.66 16.63
CA THR A 66 -11.78 -9.95 17.02
C THR A 66 -11.68 -11.01 18.12
N SER A 67 -12.83 -11.54 18.60
CA SER A 67 -12.88 -12.50 19.73
C SER A 67 -12.43 -13.92 19.37
N HIS A 68 -12.29 -14.24 18.08
CA HIS A 68 -11.92 -15.56 17.57
C HIS A 68 -10.40 -15.78 17.47
N VAL A 69 -9.58 -14.78 17.81
CA VAL A 69 -8.12 -14.84 17.76
C VAL A 69 -7.49 -14.58 19.12
N ASN A 70 -6.24 -14.99 19.28
CA ASN A 70 -5.46 -14.78 20.51
C ASN A 70 -4.34 -13.74 20.25
N PHE A 71 -4.22 -12.74 21.13
CA PHE A 71 -3.10 -11.81 21.11
C PHE A 71 -1.91 -12.39 21.88
N ILE A 72 -0.72 -12.40 21.26
CA ILE A 72 0.53 -12.86 21.89
C ILE A 72 1.62 -11.80 21.74
N GLY A 73 2.47 -11.69 22.77
CA GLY A 73 3.66 -10.84 22.72
C GLY A 73 4.85 -11.56 22.07
N PHE A 74 5.83 -10.80 21.59
CA PHE A 74 7.08 -11.39 21.06
C PHE A 74 7.79 -12.29 22.09
N ASN A 75 7.73 -11.97 23.36
CA ASN A 75 8.35 -12.79 24.42
C ASN A 75 7.64 -14.13 24.63
N ASP A 76 6.36 -14.20 24.28
CA ASP A 76 5.57 -15.44 24.39
C ASP A 76 5.67 -16.29 23.10
N LEU A 77 6.13 -15.71 22.00
CA LEU A 77 6.13 -16.37 20.68
C LEU A 77 6.84 -17.72 20.71
N ALA A 78 8.03 -17.79 21.33
CA ALA A 78 8.81 -19.02 21.42
C ALA A 78 8.04 -20.17 22.09
N ASN A 79 7.17 -19.88 23.05
CA ASN A 79 6.36 -20.87 23.77
C ASN A 79 5.17 -21.39 22.95
N HIS A 80 4.82 -20.71 21.86
CA HIS A 80 3.70 -21.05 20.99
C HIS A 80 4.13 -21.65 19.66
N ILE A 81 5.46 -21.74 19.40
CA ILE A 81 6.00 -22.33 18.16
C ILE A 81 5.62 -23.81 18.13
N LYS A 82 4.94 -24.20 17.08
CA LYS A 82 4.59 -25.59 16.73
C LYS A 82 5.13 -25.88 15.35
N GLU A 83 5.21 -27.15 15.00
CA GLU A 83 5.39 -27.58 13.62
C GLU A 83 4.33 -26.90 12.73
N ASP A 84 4.71 -26.53 11.49
CA ASP A 84 3.84 -25.85 10.51
C ASP A 84 3.38 -24.43 10.93
N ILE A 85 4.29 -23.60 11.41
CA ILE A 85 4.01 -22.18 11.65
C ILE A 85 4.03 -21.37 10.35
N GLU A 86 3.04 -20.54 10.14
CA GLU A 86 2.94 -19.60 9.02
C GLU A 86 2.85 -18.17 9.56
N PHE A 87 3.79 -17.31 9.17
CA PHE A 87 3.77 -15.88 9.51
C PHE A 87 3.13 -15.08 8.38
N ILE A 88 2.14 -14.28 8.72
CA ILE A 88 1.35 -13.44 7.79
C ILE A 88 1.43 -11.98 8.26
N PRO A 89 2.53 -11.28 7.95
CA PRO A 89 2.67 -9.87 8.32
C PRO A 89 1.85 -8.95 7.40
N TRP A 90 1.75 -7.69 7.80
CA TRP A 90 1.29 -6.63 6.91
C TRP A 90 2.14 -6.56 5.64
N GLY A 91 3.46 -6.63 5.77
CA GLY A 91 4.40 -6.76 4.67
C GLY A 91 5.71 -7.38 5.11
N TRP A 92 6.35 -8.11 4.19
CA TRP A 92 7.64 -8.76 4.41
C TRP A 92 8.82 -7.85 4.07
N ASP A 93 9.71 -7.65 5.02
CA ASP A 93 10.97 -6.92 4.86
C ASP A 93 12.11 -7.54 5.67
N LEU A 94 13.33 -7.10 5.38
CA LEU A 94 14.53 -7.65 6.00
C LEU A 94 14.60 -7.39 7.51
N ALA A 95 14.09 -6.23 7.96
CA ALA A 95 14.09 -5.88 9.37
C ALA A 95 13.12 -6.73 10.18
N LEU A 96 11.92 -6.99 9.64
CA LEU A 96 10.96 -7.88 10.27
C LEU A 96 11.51 -9.31 10.37
N ARG A 97 12.10 -9.83 9.26
CA ARG A 97 12.73 -11.16 9.29
C ARG A 97 13.77 -11.25 10.42
N GLN A 98 14.67 -10.27 10.51
CA GLN A 98 15.70 -10.26 11.54
C GLN A 98 15.11 -10.15 12.94
N GLN A 99 14.11 -9.31 13.16
CA GLN A 99 13.42 -9.18 14.44
C GLN A 99 12.81 -10.50 14.91
N LEU A 100 12.16 -11.24 14.00
CA LEU A 100 11.58 -12.54 14.31
C LEU A 100 12.66 -13.58 14.67
N ILE A 101 13.77 -13.62 13.95
CA ILE A 101 14.93 -14.50 14.25
C ILE A 101 15.48 -14.17 15.64
N ASP A 102 15.77 -12.91 15.92
CA ASP A 102 16.35 -12.49 17.20
C ASP A 102 15.44 -12.81 18.39
N LYS A 103 14.15 -12.54 18.25
CA LYS A 103 13.15 -12.78 19.31
C LYS A 103 12.89 -14.26 19.59
N THR A 104 13.16 -15.12 18.63
CA THR A 104 12.98 -16.57 18.74
C THR A 104 14.30 -17.34 18.81
N GLN A 105 15.43 -16.63 18.93
CA GLN A 105 16.77 -17.24 18.96
C GLN A 105 17.03 -18.20 17.79
N GLY A 106 16.50 -17.84 16.61
CA GLY A 106 16.68 -18.64 15.38
C GLY A 106 15.69 -19.80 15.19
N LEU A 107 14.84 -20.11 16.14
CA LEU A 107 13.95 -21.29 16.12
C LEU A 107 12.97 -21.32 14.92
N ILE A 108 12.69 -20.16 14.31
CA ILE A 108 11.71 -20.06 13.21
C ILE A 108 12.34 -19.68 11.87
N GLU A 109 13.65 -19.63 11.76
CA GLU A 109 14.33 -19.12 10.57
C GLU A 109 13.91 -19.84 9.28
N ASP A 110 13.73 -21.16 9.34
CA ASP A 110 13.35 -22.01 8.20
C ASP A 110 11.90 -21.76 7.72
N TYR A 111 11.07 -21.12 8.52
CA TYR A 111 9.69 -20.76 8.18
C TYR A 111 9.55 -19.33 7.59
N LEU A 112 10.66 -18.59 7.53
CA LEU A 112 10.65 -17.20 7.06
C LEU A 112 11.14 -17.13 5.61
N PRO A 113 10.70 -16.10 4.85
CA PRO A 113 11.24 -15.86 3.52
C PRO A 113 12.76 -15.69 3.54
N SER A 114 13.45 -16.26 2.56
CA SER A 114 14.89 -16.07 2.40
C SER A 114 15.22 -14.59 2.08
N GLU A 115 16.46 -14.17 2.36
CA GLU A 115 16.91 -12.81 2.00
C GLU A 115 16.77 -12.54 0.49
N LYS A 116 16.98 -13.56 -0.37
CA LYS A 116 16.77 -13.45 -1.81
C LYS A 116 15.31 -13.16 -2.18
N GLN A 117 14.36 -13.81 -1.51
CA GLN A 117 12.93 -13.52 -1.70
C GLN A 117 12.59 -12.10 -1.24
N LEU A 118 13.13 -11.66 -0.10
CA LEU A 118 12.93 -10.31 0.42
C LEU A 118 13.52 -9.23 -0.50
N GLU A 119 14.64 -9.50 -1.14
CA GLU A 119 15.20 -8.63 -2.18
C GLU A 119 14.28 -8.58 -3.40
N GLY A 120 13.75 -9.71 -3.84
CA GLY A 120 12.74 -9.77 -4.91
C GLY A 120 11.49 -8.97 -4.59
N ILE A 121 10.94 -9.13 -3.38
CA ILE A 121 9.80 -8.34 -2.88
C ILE A 121 10.13 -6.84 -2.93
N ARG A 122 11.27 -6.45 -2.40
CA ARG A 122 11.72 -5.05 -2.42
C ARG A 122 11.81 -4.50 -3.83
N ASN A 123 12.41 -5.24 -4.75
CA ASN A 123 12.59 -4.80 -6.14
C ASN A 123 11.24 -4.57 -6.82
N ILE A 124 10.31 -5.54 -6.71
CA ILE A 124 8.98 -5.43 -7.33
C ILE A 124 8.11 -4.35 -6.66
N SER A 125 8.26 -4.14 -5.36
CA SER A 125 7.56 -3.07 -4.63
C SER A 125 8.05 -1.66 -4.97
N GLY A 126 9.19 -1.53 -5.64
CA GLY A 126 9.73 -0.22 -6.04
C GLY A 126 8.93 0.42 -7.19
N ARG A 127 8.65 1.71 -7.11
CA ARG A 127 7.92 2.44 -8.15
C ARG A 127 8.55 2.31 -9.54
N GLY A 128 9.87 2.17 -9.62
CA GLY A 128 10.57 1.92 -10.88
C GLY A 128 10.17 0.61 -11.55
N TRP A 129 9.91 -0.44 -10.77
CA TRP A 129 9.47 -1.71 -11.35
C TRP A 129 8.08 -1.58 -12.01
N SER A 130 7.13 -0.98 -11.32
CA SER A 130 5.79 -0.79 -11.87
C SER A 130 5.80 0.15 -13.08
N ALA A 131 6.64 1.18 -13.08
CA ALA A 131 6.84 2.08 -14.21
C ALA A 131 7.39 1.38 -15.46
N LEU A 132 8.26 0.39 -15.32
CA LEU A 132 8.89 -0.31 -16.43
C LEU A 132 8.10 -1.55 -16.88
N HIS A 133 7.39 -2.23 -15.98
CA HIS A 133 6.84 -3.56 -16.27
C HIS A 133 5.31 -3.60 -16.26
N LEU A 134 4.63 -2.83 -15.42
CA LEU A 134 3.18 -2.89 -15.27
C LEU A 134 2.47 -1.75 -16.02
N LEU A 135 2.83 -0.51 -15.75
CA LEU A 135 2.17 0.66 -16.32
C LEU A 135 2.18 0.67 -17.85
N PRO A 136 3.31 0.44 -18.57
CA PRO A 136 3.32 0.46 -20.05
C PRO A 136 2.44 -0.64 -20.66
N ARG A 137 2.33 -1.79 -20.00
CA ARG A 137 1.45 -2.87 -20.47
C ARG A 137 -0.02 -2.50 -20.32
N LEU A 138 -0.39 -1.84 -19.23
CA LEU A 138 -1.75 -1.38 -18.99
C LEU A 138 -2.13 -0.27 -19.97
N THR A 139 -1.27 0.73 -20.15
CA THR A 139 -1.55 1.87 -21.04
C THR A 139 -1.57 1.51 -22.52
N SER A 140 -0.80 0.52 -22.95
CA SER A 140 -0.81 0.05 -24.34
C SER A 140 -1.95 -0.92 -24.68
N SER A 141 -2.57 -1.53 -23.68
CA SER A 141 -3.56 -2.61 -23.88
C SER A 141 -4.98 -2.22 -23.54
N VAL A 142 -5.18 -1.10 -22.85
CA VAL A 142 -6.51 -0.65 -22.41
C VAL A 142 -6.76 0.78 -22.84
N ASP A 143 -7.83 0.97 -23.61
CA ASP A 143 -8.26 2.30 -24.03
C ASP A 143 -8.59 3.20 -22.84
N LYS A 144 -8.42 4.51 -23.05
CA LYS A 144 -8.64 5.54 -22.01
C LYS A 144 -7.81 5.34 -20.73
N THR A 145 -6.64 4.77 -20.88
CA THR A 145 -5.63 4.78 -19.83
C THR A 145 -4.50 5.75 -20.17
N ILE A 146 -3.88 6.31 -19.16
CA ILE A 146 -2.75 7.23 -19.26
C ILE A 146 -1.81 7.01 -18.09
N GLY A 147 -0.55 7.33 -18.26
CA GLY A 147 0.46 7.32 -17.22
C GLY A 147 1.84 7.30 -17.86
N GLU A 148 2.64 8.27 -17.50
CA GLU A 148 4.02 8.40 -17.93
C GLU A 148 4.87 8.56 -16.67
N VAL A 149 5.90 7.73 -16.55
CA VAL A 149 6.80 7.76 -15.39
C VAL A 149 8.23 7.62 -15.89
N GLU A 150 9.05 8.61 -15.59
CA GLU A 150 10.47 8.59 -15.87
C GLU A 150 11.30 8.32 -14.62
N ILE A 151 12.45 7.66 -14.76
CA ILE A 151 13.31 7.22 -13.67
C ILE A 151 14.66 7.90 -13.80
N PHE A 152 15.12 8.52 -12.69
CA PHE A 152 16.38 9.26 -12.65
C PHE A 152 17.25 8.78 -11.48
N ASP A 153 18.48 8.42 -11.79
CA ASP A 153 19.53 8.04 -10.83
C ASP A 153 20.48 9.18 -10.47
N ASN A 154 20.32 10.35 -11.11
CA ASN A 154 21.12 11.53 -10.82
C ASN A 154 20.30 12.82 -10.94
N TYR A 155 20.75 13.84 -10.21
CA TYR A 155 20.08 15.15 -10.12
C TYR A 155 20.07 15.90 -11.45
N THR A 156 21.13 15.81 -12.24
CA THR A 156 21.29 16.60 -13.49
C THR A 156 20.29 16.16 -14.54
N SER A 157 20.16 14.85 -14.79
CA SER A 157 19.20 14.32 -15.77
C SER A 157 17.74 14.61 -15.36
N LEU A 158 17.43 14.50 -14.07
CA LEU A 158 16.12 14.89 -13.55
C LEU A 158 15.83 16.36 -13.81
N THR A 159 16.78 17.27 -13.53
CA THR A 159 16.54 18.70 -13.73
C THR A 159 16.45 19.09 -15.20
N GLN A 160 17.13 18.39 -16.08
CA GLN A 160 16.97 18.57 -17.53
C GLN A 160 15.57 18.16 -18.00
N TYR A 161 15.05 17.02 -17.52
CA TYR A 161 13.69 16.56 -17.84
C TYR A 161 12.60 17.52 -17.32
N LEU A 162 12.80 18.12 -16.16
CA LEU A 162 11.83 19.04 -15.55
C LEU A 162 11.82 20.43 -16.21
N GLN A 163 12.78 20.76 -17.10
CA GLN A 163 12.78 22.02 -17.82
C GLN A 163 11.63 22.04 -18.82
N PRO A 164 10.80 23.09 -18.83
CA PRO A 164 9.71 23.19 -19.79
C PRO A 164 10.28 23.34 -21.21
N GLU A 165 9.78 22.52 -22.15
CA GLU A 165 9.94 22.80 -23.58
C GLU A 165 9.01 23.96 -23.96
N GLU A 166 9.38 24.78 -24.96
CA GLU A 166 8.69 26.04 -25.31
C GLU A 166 7.18 25.90 -25.61
N ASN A 167 6.64 24.69 -25.76
CA ASN A 167 5.25 24.40 -26.07
C ASN A 167 4.58 23.41 -25.10
N ASP A 168 5.23 23.05 -24.00
CA ASP A 168 4.67 22.06 -23.09
C ASP A 168 3.73 22.73 -22.06
N LEU A 169 2.47 22.28 -22.04
CA LEU A 169 1.45 22.76 -21.11
C LEU A 169 1.55 22.10 -19.71
N ALA A 170 2.36 21.08 -19.57
CA ALA A 170 2.51 20.31 -18.33
C ALA A 170 3.70 20.80 -17.50
N TYR A 171 3.56 21.97 -16.87
CA TYR A 171 4.60 22.53 -16.00
C TYR A 171 4.60 22.00 -14.55
N GLN A 172 3.73 21.06 -14.24
CA GLN A 172 3.58 20.48 -12.93
C GLN A 172 3.94 19.00 -12.94
N TYR A 173 4.81 18.61 -12.01
CA TYR A 173 5.29 17.25 -11.88
C TYR A 173 5.10 16.74 -10.46
N VAL A 174 5.04 15.40 -10.34
CA VAL A 174 5.09 14.71 -9.06
C VAL A 174 6.38 13.89 -9.01
N LEU A 175 7.26 14.23 -8.08
CA LEU A 175 8.44 13.44 -7.78
C LEU A 175 8.12 12.44 -6.69
N LYS A 176 8.53 11.18 -6.88
CA LYS A 176 8.23 10.10 -5.92
C LYS A 176 9.51 9.34 -5.55
N ALA A 177 9.73 9.15 -4.25
CA ALA A 177 10.76 8.22 -3.78
C ALA A 177 10.37 6.77 -4.12
N PRO A 178 11.33 5.88 -4.45
CA PRO A 178 11.06 4.49 -4.81
C PRO A 178 10.20 3.72 -3.81
N TRP A 179 10.51 3.87 -2.54
CA TRP A 179 9.77 3.27 -1.42
C TRP A 179 9.38 4.36 -0.44
N SER A 180 8.09 4.49 -0.18
CA SER A 180 7.58 5.44 0.80
C SER A 180 6.13 5.11 1.13
N SER A 181 5.67 5.56 2.29
CA SER A 181 4.28 5.39 2.71
C SER A 181 3.59 6.72 3.00
N SER A 182 2.27 6.72 2.87
CA SER A 182 1.39 7.81 3.33
C SER A 182 1.78 9.20 2.80
N GLY A 183 2.14 9.28 1.51
CA GLY A 183 2.46 10.55 0.84
C GLY A 183 3.79 11.22 1.25
N ARG A 184 4.54 10.66 2.20
CA ARG A 184 5.79 11.27 2.70
C ARG A 184 6.90 11.32 1.65
N GLY A 185 6.89 10.40 0.70
CA GLY A 185 7.85 10.32 -0.40
C GLY A 185 7.39 11.06 -1.66
N LEU A 186 6.40 11.92 -1.59
CA LEU A 186 5.89 12.68 -2.72
C LEU A 186 6.31 14.15 -2.61
N ARG A 187 6.67 14.76 -3.75
CA ARG A 187 6.85 16.21 -3.87
C ARG A 187 6.20 16.68 -5.15
N PHE A 188 5.33 17.66 -5.02
CA PHE A 188 4.73 18.37 -6.15
C PHE A 188 5.67 19.51 -6.55
N VAL A 189 5.92 19.64 -7.84
CA VAL A 189 6.84 20.62 -8.40
C VAL A 189 6.10 21.43 -9.44
N ASP A 190 6.02 22.74 -9.25
CA ASP A 190 5.50 23.68 -10.24
C ASP A 190 6.68 24.49 -10.82
N MET A 191 7.08 24.13 -12.03
CA MET A 191 8.24 24.75 -12.66
C MET A 191 7.99 26.18 -13.14
N ASN A 192 6.71 26.59 -13.32
CA ASN A 192 6.36 27.94 -13.73
C ASN A 192 6.46 28.97 -12.58
N HIS A 193 6.12 28.54 -11.36
CA HIS A 193 5.97 29.47 -10.24
C HIS A 193 7.08 29.33 -9.21
N GLU A 194 7.49 28.13 -8.87
CA GLU A 194 8.39 27.87 -7.74
C GLU A 194 9.76 27.35 -8.14
N GLY A 195 9.83 26.60 -9.25
CA GLY A 195 11.07 25.92 -9.65
C GLY A 195 11.57 24.93 -8.58
N ILE A 196 12.86 24.62 -8.60
CA ILE A 196 13.48 23.70 -7.63
C ILE A 196 14.11 24.48 -6.48
N SER A 197 13.41 24.55 -5.35
CA SER A 197 13.93 25.17 -4.13
C SER A 197 15.17 24.44 -3.56
N THR A 198 15.95 25.11 -2.73
CA THR A 198 17.10 24.48 -2.04
C THR A 198 16.69 23.27 -1.19
N HIS A 199 15.53 23.34 -0.53
CA HIS A 199 14.99 22.24 0.26
C HIS A 199 14.62 21.03 -0.64
N LEU A 200 13.94 21.28 -1.75
CA LEU A 200 13.58 20.23 -2.71
C LEU A 200 14.82 19.58 -3.32
N LYS A 201 15.82 20.38 -3.69
CA LYS A 201 17.13 19.89 -4.17
C LYS A 201 17.80 18.96 -3.15
N GLY A 202 17.80 19.35 -1.87
CA GLY A 202 18.35 18.53 -0.78
C GLY A 202 17.61 17.20 -0.64
N TRP A 203 16.27 17.22 -0.72
CA TRP A 203 15.44 16.03 -0.65
C TRP A 203 15.70 15.09 -1.85
N ILE A 204 15.73 15.60 -3.08
CA ILE A 204 16.02 14.82 -4.29
C ILE A 204 17.35 14.08 -4.16
N LYS A 205 18.42 14.82 -3.80
CA LYS A 205 19.76 14.24 -3.64
C LYS A 205 19.78 13.15 -2.56
N ASN A 206 19.12 13.38 -1.42
CA ASN A 206 19.04 12.38 -0.35
C ASN A 206 18.26 11.12 -0.77
N VAL A 207 17.19 11.25 -1.57
CA VAL A 207 16.45 10.10 -2.10
C VAL A 207 17.32 9.29 -3.05
N ILE A 208 17.97 9.94 -4.03
CA ILE A 208 18.86 9.28 -5.00
C ILE A 208 20.02 8.58 -4.29
N ASP A 209 20.65 9.22 -3.32
CA ASP A 209 21.76 8.65 -2.55
C ASP A 209 21.32 7.38 -1.80
N LYS A 210 20.23 7.47 -1.05
CA LYS A 210 19.75 6.38 -0.19
C LYS A 210 18.99 5.29 -0.92
N GLN A 211 18.15 5.65 -1.89
CA GLN A 211 17.25 4.73 -2.57
C GLN A 211 17.62 4.47 -4.04
N LYS A 212 18.73 5.07 -4.51
CA LYS A 212 19.37 4.85 -5.82
C LYS A 212 18.69 5.53 -7.01
N TYR A 213 17.44 5.89 -6.93
CA TYR A 213 16.74 6.61 -7.97
C TYR A 213 15.56 7.41 -7.41
N ILE A 214 14.95 8.20 -8.25
CA ILE A 214 13.69 8.90 -8.02
C ILE A 214 12.84 8.77 -9.28
N THR A 215 11.52 8.76 -9.16
CA THR A 215 10.63 8.80 -10.31
C THR A 215 10.01 10.18 -10.43
N ALA A 216 9.77 10.61 -11.68
CA ALA A 216 9.02 11.82 -12.01
C ALA A 216 7.88 11.46 -12.95
N GLU A 217 6.73 12.07 -12.74
CA GLU A 217 5.56 11.93 -13.61
C GLU A 217 4.85 13.28 -13.75
N PRO A 218 4.12 13.54 -14.85
CA PRO A 218 3.24 14.70 -14.94
C PRO A 218 2.22 14.71 -13.80
N TYR A 219 1.84 15.91 -13.35
CA TYR A 219 0.74 16.04 -12.40
C TYR A 219 -0.60 15.81 -13.12
N TYR A 220 -1.36 14.84 -12.65
CA TYR A 220 -2.67 14.51 -13.18
C TYR A 220 -3.78 15.01 -12.25
N SER A 221 -4.72 15.79 -12.79
CA SER A 221 -5.90 16.26 -12.06
C SER A 221 -6.92 15.15 -11.90
N LYS A 222 -7.03 14.60 -10.70
CA LYS A 222 -7.88 13.45 -10.39
C LYS A 222 -9.24 13.84 -9.84
N VAL A 223 -10.24 12.99 -10.07
CA VAL A 223 -11.58 13.09 -9.49
C VAL A 223 -11.89 11.95 -8.53
N CYS A 224 -11.17 10.82 -8.61
CA CYS A 224 -11.41 9.66 -7.75
C CYS A 224 -10.12 8.84 -7.58
N ASP A 225 -9.82 8.46 -6.35
CA ASP A 225 -8.82 7.45 -6.04
C ASP A 225 -9.51 6.09 -5.84
N PHE A 226 -8.94 5.03 -6.39
CA PHE A 226 -9.39 3.67 -6.16
C PHE A 226 -8.23 2.69 -6.29
N GLY A 227 -8.42 1.48 -5.84
CA GLY A 227 -7.47 0.38 -5.99
C GLY A 227 -8.17 -0.92 -6.34
N MET A 228 -7.39 -1.87 -6.78
CA MET A 228 -7.78 -3.26 -6.91
C MET A 228 -6.91 -4.09 -5.98
N GLU A 229 -7.57 -4.92 -5.18
CA GLU A 229 -6.93 -5.77 -4.19
C GLU A 229 -6.89 -7.21 -4.68
N PHE A 230 -5.75 -7.87 -4.44
CA PHE A 230 -5.46 -9.20 -4.95
C PHE A 230 -4.78 -10.06 -3.88
N TYR A 231 -4.72 -11.37 -4.16
CA TYR A 231 -3.91 -12.32 -3.41
C TYR A 231 -3.09 -13.20 -4.37
N ALA A 232 -1.79 -13.26 -4.14
CA ALA A 232 -0.87 -14.13 -4.89
C ALA A 232 -0.70 -15.47 -4.16
N HIS A 233 -0.98 -16.56 -4.85
CA HIS A 233 -0.79 -17.92 -4.34
C HIS A 233 0.60 -18.46 -4.67
N LYS A 234 1.03 -19.45 -3.90
CA LYS A 234 2.35 -20.09 -4.06
C LYS A 234 2.54 -20.74 -5.44
N ASP A 235 1.46 -21.21 -6.06
CA ASP A 235 1.49 -21.81 -7.42
C ASP A 235 1.58 -20.77 -8.54
N GLY A 236 1.55 -19.47 -8.20
CA GLY A 236 1.58 -18.34 -9.13
C GLY A 236 0.19 -17.88 -9.57
N THR A 237 -0.89 -18.51 -9.11
CA THR A 237 -2.25 -18.01 -9.40
C THR A 237 -2.52 -16.72 -8.62
N ILE A 238 -3.32 -15.83 -9.22
CA ILE A 238 -3.71 -14.55 -8.62
C ILE A 238 -5.22 -14.50 -8.48
N ASP A 239 -5.69 -14.33 -7.25
CA ASP A 239 -7.09 -14.04 -6.98
C ASP A 239 -7.33 -12.54 -6.95
N TYR A 240 -8.44 -12.11 -7.53
CA TYR A 240 -8.97 -10.77 -7.38
C TYR A 240 -9.90 -10.75 -6.17
N LEU A 241 -9.63 -9.88 -5.20
CA LEU A 241 -10.39 -9.78 -3.95
C LEU A 241 -11.47 -8.70 -3.99
N GLY A 242 -11.29 -7.67 -4.80
CA GLY A 242 -12.30 -6.62 -4.96
C GLY A 242 -11.73 -5.22 -5.16
N LEU A 243 -12.64 -4.29 -5.45
CA LEU A 243 -12.37 -2.87 -5.54
C LEU A 243 -12.20 -2.23 -4.16
N SER A 244 -11.31 -1.26 -4.08
CA SER A 244 -11.11 -0.37 -2.95
C SER A 244 -11.31 1.07 -3.42
N VAL A 245 -12.40 1.73 -3.02
CA VAL A 245 -12.62 3.14 -3.31
C VAL A 245 -12.24 3.94 -2.07
N PHE A 246 -11.28 4.85 -2.21
CA PHE A 246 -10.70 5.55 -1.06
C PHE A 246 -10.52 7.04 -1.33
N ASN A 247 -10.25 7.79 -0.27
CA ASN A 247 -9.99 9.21 -0.33
C ASN A 247 -8.58 9.51 0.18
N THR A 248 -7.98 10.52 -0.44
CA THR A 248 -6.71 11.09 0.00
C THR A 248 -6.85 12.61 0.19
N THR A 249 -6.05 13.17 1.10
CA THR A 249 -5.90 14.61 1.27
C THR A 249 -4.40 14.92 1.25
N ASN A 250 -3.97 15.77 0.32
CA ASN A 250 -2.55 16.06 0.09
C ASN A 250 -1.68 14.80 -0.07
N GLY A 251 -2.20 13.78 -0.76
CA GLY A 251 -1.55 12.49 -0.94
C GLY A 251 -1.58 11.56 0.27
N ALA A 252 -2.13 11.97 1.41
CA ALA A 252 -2.28 11.12 2.59
C ALA A 252 -3.65 10.43 2.59
N TYR A 253 -3.65 9.14 2.84
CA TYR A 253 -4.86 8.33 2.97
C TYR A 253 -5.75 8.81 4.13
N THR A 254 -7.05 8.92 3.90
CA THR A 254 -8.04 9.38 4.89
C THR A 254 -9.16 8.39 5.16
N GLY A 255 -9.43 7.46 4.27
CA GLY A 255 -10.44 6.43 4.50
C GLY A 255 -10.94 5.73 3.24
N ASN A 256 -11.73 4.67 3.44
CA ASN A 256 -12.32 3.83 2.39
C ASN A 256 -13.84 3.78 2.48
N VAL A 257 -14.47 3.58 1.33
CA VAL A 257 -15.88 3.18 1.23
C VAL A 257 -16.01 1.70 1.57
N LEU A 258 -16.86 1.40 2.55
CA LEU A 258 -17.29 0.04 2.90
C LEU A 258 -18.62 -0.24 2.21
N ALA A 259 -18.57 -0.92 1.08
CA ALA A 259 -19.72 -1.26 0.26
C ALA A 259 -19.42 -2.54 -0.53
N ASP A 260 -20.46 -3.23 -1.02
CA ASP A 260 -20.26 -4.37 -1.90
C ASP A 260 -19.64 -3.97 -3.24
N GLU A 261 -19.18 -4.96 -4.00
CA GLU A 261 -18.49 -4.73 -5.26
C GLU A 261 -19.37 -3.99 -6.27
N THR A 262 -20.65 -4.35 -6.36
CA THR A 262 -21.62 -3.73 -7.29
C THR A 262 -21.81 -2.23 -6.98
N GLN A 263 -21.86 -1.89 -5.70
CA GLN A 263 -21.99 -0.50 -5.26
C GLN A 263 -20.71 0.32 -5.57
N LYS A 264 -19.53 -0.28 -5.39
CA LYS A 264 -18.25 0.36 -5.77
C LYS A 264 -18.12 0.51 -7.27
N GLU A 265 -18.47 -0.53 -8.05
CA GLU A 265 -18.55 -0.43 -9.51
C GLU A 265 -19.50 0.69 -9.95
N LYS A 266 -20.65 0.85 -9.30
CA LYS A 266 -21.59 1.93 -9.58
C LYS A 266 -21.02 3.32 -9.29
N ILE A 267 -20.18 3.46 -8.26
CA ILE A 267 -19.47 4.71 -7.99
C ILE A 267 -18.53 5.04 -9.15
N LEU A 268 -17.69 4.06 -9.55
CA LEU A 268 -16.69 4.24 -10.60
C LEU A 268 -17.30 4.36 -12.00
N SER A 269 -18.46 3.72 -12.27
CA SER A 269 -19.14 3.72 -13.58
C SER A 269 -19.66 5.10 -14.00
N ARG A 270 -19.66 6.08 -13.10
CA ARG A 270 -19.92 7.47 -13.43
C ARG A 270 -18.82 8.10 -14.31
N TYR A 271 -17.65 7.51 -14.30
CA TYR A 271 -16.46 8.03 -14.96
C TYR A 271 -15.90 7.06 -15.99
N VAL A 272 -15.90 5.76 -15.71
CA VAL A 272 -15.22 4.72 -16.50
C VAL A 272 -16.11 3.50 -16.66
N SER A 273 -15.96 2.77 -17.77
CA SER A 273 -16.80 1.59 -18.03
C SER A 273 -16.33 0.36 -17.26
N THR A 274 -17.28 -0.46 -16.80
CA THR A 274 -16.97 -1.76 -16.15
C THR A 274 -16.10 -2.68 -17.00
N PRO A 275 -16.28 -2.80 -18.33
CA PRO A 275 -15.35 -3.58 -19.18
C PRO A 275 -13.90 -3.08 -19.10
N CYS A 276 -13.67 -1.76 -19.06
CA CYS A 276 -12.34 -1.19 -18.89
C CYS A 276 -11.69 -1.66 -17.56
N LEU A 277 -12.41 -1.59 -16.45
CA LEU A 277 -11.94 -2.08 -15.14
C LEU A 277 -11.61 -3.58 -15.18
N LYS A 278 -12.44 -4.40 -15.84
CA LYS A 278 -12.20 -5.83 -16.00
C LYS A 278 -10.93 -6.11 -16.81
N ASN A 279 -10.71 -5.40 -17.89
CA ASN A 279 -9.50 -5.55 -18.71
C ASN A 279 -8.25 -5.20 -17.90
N ILE A 280 -8.26 -4.08 -17.16
CA ILE A 280 -7.16 -3.70 -16.25
C ILE A 280 -6.86 -4.83 -15.26
N ARG A 281 -7.88 -5.33 -14.58
CA ARG A 281 -7.77 -6.43 -13.62
C ARG A 281 -7.11 -7.66 -14.22
N ASP A 282 -7.57 -8.08 -15.39
CA ASP A 282 -7.12 -9.32 -16.04
C ASP A 282 -5.66 -9.19 -16.54
N ILE A 283 -5.25 -8.01 -17.01
CA ILE A 283 -3.86 -7.71 -17.36
C ILE A 283 -2.98 -7.72 -16.09
N ILE A 284 -3.40 -7.09 -15.00
CA ILE A 284 -2.66 -7.13 -13.72
C ILE A 284 -2.47 -8.58 -13.28
N LYS A 285 -3.53 -9.40 -13.26
CA LYS A 285 -3.42 -10.81 -12.88
C LYS A 285 -2.39 -11.56 -13.72
N ASN A 286 -2.39 -11.35 -15.01
CA ASN A 286 -1.48 -12.01 -15.96
C ASN A 286 -0.02 -11.64 -15.71
N ILE A 287 0.27 -10.34 -15.55
CA ILE A 287 1.63 -9.85 -15.33
C ILE A 287 2.13 -10.31 -13.95
N MET A 288 1.32 -10.11 -12.92
CA MET A 288 1.70 -10.42 -11.54
C MET A 288 1.84 -11.93 -11.28
N SER A 289 1.07 -12.77 -11.98
CA SER A 289 1.24 -14.23 -11.93
C SER A 289 2.68 -14.66 -12.25
N SER A 290 3.26 -14.11 -13.29
CA SER A 290 4.65 -14.41 -13.67
C SER A 290 5.68 -13.72 -12.78
N ALA A 291 5.40 -12.46 -12.39
CA ALA A 291 6.35 -11.64 -11.63
C ALA A 291 6.50 -12.10 -10.18
N LEU A 292 5.42 -12.59 -9.56
CA LEU A 292 5.41 -12.95 -8.15
C LEU A 292 5.71 -14.44 -7.89
N LYS A 293 5.66 -15.27 -8.91
CA LYS A 293 5.97 -16.71 -8.77
C LYS A 293 7.36 -16.88 -8.16
N ASP A 294 7.45 -17.70 -7.12
CA ASP A 294 8.68 -17.99 -6.35
C ASP A 294 9.29 -16.78 -5.59
N VAL A 295 8.69 -15.60 -5.70
CA VAL A 295 9.14 -14.37 -5.02
C VAL A 295 8.23 -14.02 -3.86
N TYR A 296 6.90 -13.98 -4.10
CA TYR A 296 5.94 -13.48 -3.14
C TYR A 296 4.67 -14.31 -3.12
N THR A 297 4.21 -14.62 -1.92
CA THR A 297 2.88 -15.19 -1.64
C THR A 297 2.20 -14.30 -0.62
N GLY A 298 0.97 -13.86 -0.91
CA GLY A 298 0.24 -12.99 0.01
C GLY A 298 -0.60 -11.92 -0.70
N PRO A 299 -1.21 -11.01 0.07
CA PRO A 299 -2.03 -9.93 -0.45
C PRO A 299 -1.20 -8.86 -1.14
N PHE A 300 -1.73 -8.28 -2.21
CA PHE A 300 -1.16 -7.08 -2.83
C PHE A 300 -2.25 -6.19 -3.40
N GLY A 301 -1.97 -4.89 -3.50
CA GLY A 301 -2.89 -3.91 -4.05
C GLY A 301 -2.24 -3.07 -5.15
N VAL A 302 -3.04 -2.62 -6.11
CA VAL A 302 -2.64 -1.66 -7.13
C VAL A 302 -3.51 -0.42 -6.99
N ASP A 303 -2.90 0.68 -6.61
CA ASP A 303 -3.58 1.98 -6.50
C ASP A 303 -3.68 2.64 -7.87
N MET A 304 -4.84 3.24 -8.13
CA MET A 304 -5.22 3.84 -9.40
C MET A 304 -5.93 5.17 -9.15
N MET A 305 -6.04 5.99 -10.18
CA MET A 305 -6.86 7.19 -10.11
C MET A 305 -7.63 7.41 -11.41
N ILE A 306 -8.81 8.00 -11.28
CA ILE A 306 -9.60 8.50 -12.41
C ILE A 306 -9.39 10.01 -12.51
N LEU A 307 -9.12 10.47 -13.73
CA LEU A 307 -8.84 11.85 -14.04
C LEU A 307 -10.12 12.59 -14.41
N ASN A 308 -10.08 13.91 -14.37
CA ASN A 308 -11.22 14.79 -14.72
C ASN A 308 -11.67 14.67 -16.18
N ASN A 309 -10.83 14.18 -17.06
CA ASN A 309 -11.13 13.90 -18.49
C ASN A 309 -11.66 12.47 -18.75
N GLY A 310 -11.89 11.67 -17.69
CA GLY A 310 -12.39 10.30 -17.79
C GLY A 310 -11.32 9.25 -18.16
N TYR A 311 -10.04 9.62 -18.18
CA TYR A 311 -8.95 8.64 -18.29
C TYR A 311 -8.63 8.02 -16.94
N ILE A 312 -8.07 6.82 -16.96
CA ILE A 312 -7.55 6.13 -15.76
C ILE A 312 -6.02 6.17 -15.79
N HIS A 313 -5.40 6.54 -14.67
CA HIS A 313 -4.01 6.16 -14.41
C HIS A 313 -4.04 4.79 -13.72
N PRO A 314 -3.69 3.69 -14.44
CA PRO A 314 -4.03 2.34 -14.01
C PRO A 314 -3.01 1.73 -13.04
N CYS A 315 -1.94 2.45 -12.71
CA CYS A 315 -0.95 2.01 -11.72
C CYS A 315 -0.20 3.21 -11.13
N VAL A 316 -0.77 3.84 -10.12
CA VAL A 316 -0.14 4.93 -9.35
C VAL A 316 0.90 4.37 -8.38
N GLU A 317 0.60 3.20 -7.79
CA GLU A 317 1.46 2.49 -6.85
C GLU A 317 1.11 1.00 -6.81
N LEU A 318 2.12 0.15 -6.76
CA LEU A 318 2.00 -1.29 -6.50
C LEU A 318 2.46 -1.56 -5.07
N ASN A 319 1.60 -2.18 -4.29
CA ASN A 319 1.81 -2.47 -2.88
C ASN A 319 1.88 -3.98 -2.65
N LEU A 320 3.08 -4.59 -2.55
CA LEU A 320 3.24 -6.03 -2.24
C LEU A 320 3.13 -6.28 -0.73
N ARG A 321 1.96 -5.97 -0.20
CA ARG A 321 1.62 -6.10 1.22
C ARG A 321 0.12 -5.98 1.40
N GLN A 322 -0.33 -6.22 2.62
CA GLN A 322 -1.67 -5.82 3.03
C GLN A 322 -1.84 -4.30 2.85
N THR A 323 -3.02 -3.86 2.47
CA THR A 323 -3.37 -2.45 2.27
C THR A 323 -4.59 -2.08 3.12
N MET A 324 -4.88 -0.79 3.25
CA MET A 324 -6.14 -0.35 3.86
C MET A 324 -7.36 -0.72 3.00
N GLY A 325 -7.17 -1.00 1.72
CA GLY A 325 -8.18 -1.57 0.84
C GLY A 325 -8.59 -2.98 1.27
N HIS A 326 -7.64 -3.85 1.60
CA HIS A 326 -7.92 -5.18 2.15
C HIS A 326 -8.66 -5.10 3.49
N VAL A 327 -8.26 -4.15 4.37
CA VAL A 327 -8.99 -3.90 5.64
C VAL A 327 -10.45 -3.51 5.34
N ALA A 328 -10.66 -2.63 4.37
CA ALA A 328 -11.99 -2.22 3.95
C ALA A 328 -12.82 -3.39 3.39
N LEU A 329 -12.21 -4.28 2.59
CA LEU A 329 -12.88 -5.49 2.10
C LEU A 329 -13.30 -6.41 3.24
N ALA A 330 -12.41 -6.65 4.21
CA ALA A 330 -12.72 -7.47 5.39
C ALA A 330 -13.85 -6.86 6.24
N LEU A 331 -13.87 -5.54 6.39
CA LEU A 331 -14.92 -4.83 7.13
C LEU A 331 -16.23 -4.75 6.35
N THR A 332 -16.21 -4.69 5.02
CA THR A 332 -17.42 -4.67 4.19
C THR A 332 -18.32 -5.88 4.46
N GLN A 333 -17.72 -7.05 4.70
CA GLN A 333 -18.46 -8.28 5.04
C GLN A 333 -19.12 -8.22 6.42
N LYS A 334 -18.81 -7.22 7.25
CA LYS A 334 -19.27 -7.08 8.64
C LYS A 334 -20.25 -5.91 8.82
N VAL A 335 -20.58 -5.19 7.75
CA VAL A 335 -21.53 -4.07 7.77
C VAL A 335 -22.74 -4.40 6.89
N GLU A 336 -23.96 -4.14 7.41
CA GLU A 336 -25.21 -4.43 6.71
C GLU A 336 -25.55 -3.39 5.64
N VAL A 337 -25.05 -2.19 5.79
CA VAL A 337 -25.31 -1.06 4.89
C VAL A 337 -24.00 -0.33 4.58
N PRO A 338 -23.91 0.34 3.44
CA PRO A 338 -22.71 1.09 3.07
C PRO A 338 -22.27 2.08 4.14
N ARG A 339 -20.97 2.09 4.44
CA ARG A 339 -20.31 2.93 5.46
C ARG A 339 -19.05 3.56 4.89
N VAL A 340 -18.40 4.41 5.67
CA VAL A 340 -17.06 4.92 5.41
C VAL A 340 -16.17 4.60 6.59
N MET A 341 -15.07 3.90 6.32
CA MET A 341 -13.97 3.76 7.25
C MET A 341 -13.09 4.99 7.17
N ARG A 342 -12.78 5.61 8.28
CA ARG A 342 -11.88 6.76 8.37
C ARG A 342 -10.76 6.52 9.37
N MET A 343 -9.59 7.01 9.00
CA MET A 343 -8.43 7.08 9.90
C MET A 343 -8.31 8.49 10.44
N SER A 344 -8.02 8.62 11.73
CA SER A 344 -7.75 9.92 12.36
C SER A 344 -6.51 9.85 13.26
N PHE A 345 -5.85 10.98 13.42
CA PHE A 345 -4.76 11.16 14.38
C PHE A 345 -5.11 12.33 15.29
N GLN A 346 -5.35 12.04 16.57
CA GLN A 346 -5.74 13.03 17.57
C GLN A 346 -5.03 12.77 18.89
N ALA A 347 -4.58 13.81 19.55
CA ALA A 347 -3.89 13.72 20.85
C ALA A 347 -2.71 12.72 20.85
N GLY A 348 -1.99 12.59 19.74
CA GLY A 348 -0.84 11.68 19.63
C GLY A 348 -1.19 10.22 19.29
N HIS A 349 -2.46 9.90 19.07
CA HIS A 349 -2.93 8.54 18.80
C HIS A 349 -3.66 8.39 17.47
N TYR A 350 -3.46 7.25 16.83
CA TYR A 350 -4.23 6.85 15.65
C TYR A 350 -5.49 6.11 16.07
N SER A 351 -6.57 6.36 15.36
CA SER A 351 -7.83 5.66 15.55
C SER A 351 -8.53 5.41 14.23
N MET A 352 -9.31 4.35 14.18
CA MET A 352 -10.16 3.99 13.05
C MET A 352 -11.62 4.15 13.46
N HIS A 353 -12.42 4.73 12.57
CA HIS A 353 -13.85 4.97 12.79
C HIS A 353 -14.65 4.46 11.59
N ILE A 354 -15.82 3.90 11.86
CA ILE A 354 -16.79 3.50 10.84
C ILE A 354 -17.99 4.43 10.98
N ASN A 355 -18.21 5.26 9.96
CA ASN A 355 -19.27 6.28 9.94
C ASN A 355 -20.31 5.96 8.86
N SER A 356 -21.51 6.53 8.97
CA SER A 356 -22.47 6.54 7.88
C SER A 356 -21.86 7.22 6.66
N LEU A 357 -22.22 6.75 5.45
CA LEU A 357 -21.93 7.51 4.24
C LEU A 357 -22.57 8.89 4.40
N PRO A 358 -21.86 9.98 4.07
CA PRO A 358 -22.50 11.27 3.92
C PRO A 358 -23.68 11.06 2.95
N SER A 359 -24.87 11.56 3.32
CA SER A 359 -25.95 11.63 2.35
C SER A 359 -25.39 12.33 1.12
N LEU A 360 -25.45 11.70 -0.03
CA LEU A 360 -25.16 12.36 -1.31
C LEU A 360 -26.23 13.47 -1.40
N SER A 361 -25.93 14.63 -0.81
CA SER A 361 -26.68 15.84 -1.08
C SER A 361 -26.64 15.98 -2.59
N LYS A 362 -27.82 16.07 -3.18
CA LYS A 362 -28.03 16.49 -4.55
C LYS A 362 -27.46 17.93 -4.65
N GLU A 363 -26.17 18.02 -4.91
CA GLU A 363 -25.57 19.27 -5.37
C GLU A 363 -25.05 19.01 -6.78
N GLN A 364 -25.67 19.70 -7.59
CA GLN A 364 -25.77 20.04 -8.99
C GLN A 364 -24.47 19.90 -9.80
#